data_c3b698455527a5b05f189c127cde94d3
#
_entry.id   c3b698455527a5b05f189c127cde94d3
#
_cell.length_a   1.000
_cell.length_b   1.000
_cell.length_c   1.000
_cell.angle_alpha   90.00
_cell.angle_beta   90.00
_cell.angle_gamma   90.00
#
_symmetry.space_group_name_H-M   'P 1'
#
loop_
_entity.id
_entity.type
_entity.pdbx_description
1 polymer ?
#
loop_
_entity_poly.entity_id
_entity_poly.type
_entity_poly.pdbx_seq_one_letter_code
_entity_poly.pdbx_strand_id
1 'polypeptide(L)'
;MSIKKKIKTRLLRLWVTVRAELMHWCIALLIGFIFLVGVYRSAQWCLYMGKNAYHAYILNDLYDCYSDSYDLSDELRFYDNGPHSYIRDKKTHEKVVEDIFWVAGRATENTLLCFAKDGYRGYLNRHTGEVVIPADHYRKAWVFSEGLAAAMGDDSMVVFIDTAGKVQVDTKTKFSSKEEGHGFLFHGGYCALTGPNDLWGLIDRQGNWAVEPQYDDLYSVGKSFWMVKEGHRRGMLDGSLRVVAEPVYKEVILRNEGIEVLKEDYTRQLLSFDGRLLHAFTYTNVKALSYKTGCENGFEEDYTWELAPCKAYYTTYEEDDSARVGLLSPDGIPLTPPVYREITAINEHCYRGYFDYAYDNEGLSVLLDNKGQVITPPE
;
A
#
# COMPACT_ATOMS: atom_id res chain seq x y z
N MET A 1 69.24 -51.20 -28.37
CA MET A 1 68.05 -50.42 -28.07
C MET A 1 67.69 -49.58 -29.31
N SER A 2 66.55 -49.87 -29.96
CA SER A 2 66.22 -49.31 -31.30
C SER A 2 66.12 -47.78 -31.27
N ILE A 3 66.63 -47.15 -32.33
CA ILE A 3 66.61 -45.68 -32.58
C ILE A 3 65.24 -45.08 -32.36
N LYS A 4 64.18 -45.84 -32.71
CA LYS A 4 62.76 -45.46 -32.46
C LYS A 4 62.44 -45.25 -30.96
N LYS A 5 63.05 -46.04 -30.07
CA LYS A 5 62.79 -45.93 -28.59
C LYS A 5 63.52 -44.68 -28.03
N LYS A 6 64.71 -44.30 -28.55
CA LYS A 6 65.42 -43.08 -28.17
C LYS A 6 64.68 -41.80 -28.62
N ILE A 7 64.09 -41.81 -29.81
CA ILE A 7 63.32 -40.69 -30.35
C ILE A 7 62.04 -40.51 -29.54
N LYS A 8 61.24 -41.59 -29.23
CA LYS A 8 60.03 -41.54 -28.42
C LYS A 8 60.30 -40.97 -27.01
N THR A 9 61.44 -41.37 -26.41
CA THR A 9 61.80 -40.87 -25.07
C THR A 9 62.23 -39.39 -25.10
N ARG A 10 62.89 -38.91 -26.15
CA ARG A 10 63.19 -37.50 -26.31
C ARG A 10 61.99 -36.64 -26.57
N LEU A 11 61.04 -37.10 -27.40
CA LEU A 11 59.77 -36.43 -27.66
C LEU A 11 58.92 -36.35 -26.42
N LEU A 12 58.87 -37.43 -25.60
CA LEU A 12 58.13 -37.44 -24.35
C LEU A 12 58.70 -36.42 -23.33
N ARG A 13 60.05 -36.37 -23.21
CA ARG A 13 60.69 -35.38 -22.33
C ARG A 13 60.41 -33.94 -22.81
N LEU A 14 60.53 -33.69 -24.12
CA LEU A 14 60.22 -32.37 -24.69
C LEU A 14 58.78 -31.99 -24.42
N TRP A 15 57.81 -32.91 -24.58
CA TRP A 15 56.40 -32.66 -24.32
C TRP A 15 56.11 -32.39 -22.85
N VAL A 16 56.76 -33.08 -21.92
CA VAL A 16 56.66 -32.83 -20.47
C VAL A 16 57.21 -31.46 -20.11
N THR A 17 58.36 -31.08 -20.68
CA THR A 17 58.97 -29.74 -20.44
C THR A 17 58.08 -28.63 -20.96
N VAL A 18 57.58 -28.75 -22.20
CA VAL A 18 56.67 -27.75 -22.80
C VAL A 18 55.38 -27.63 -22.01
N ARG A 19 54.81 -28.76 -21.54
CA ARG A 19 53.61 -28.74 -20.71
C ARG A 19 53.88 -28.07 -19.36
N ALA A 20 54.98 -28.31 -18.73
CA ALA A 20 55.38 -27.67 -17.47
C ALA A 20 55.57 -26.16 -17.64
N GLU A 21 56.22 -25.72 -18.69
CA GLU A 21 56.37 -24.29 -19.02
C GLU A 21 55.01 -23.62 -19.26
N LEU A 22 54.14 -24.22 -20.08
CA LEU A 22 52.79 -23.74 -20.32
C LEU A 22 52.00 -23.63 -19.03
N MET A 23 52.08 -24.60 -18.13
CA MET A 23 51.40 -24.56 -16.81
C MET A 23 51.94 -23.42 -15.94
N HIS A 24 53.26 -23.16 -15.93
CA HIS A 24 53.83 -22.01 -15.20
C HIS A 24 53.32 -20.68 -15.75
N TRP A 25 53.22 -20.52 -17.08
CA TRP A 25 52.64 -19.34 -17.69
C TRP A 25 51.18 -19.16 -17.38
N CYS A 26 50.37 -20.24 -17.39
CA CYS A 26 48.96 -20.19 -17.00
C CYS A 26 48.79 -19.77 -15.54
N ILE A 27 49.61 -20.32 -14.63
CA ILE A 27 49.56 -19.92 -13.20
C ILE A 27 49.98 -18.45 -13.04
N ALA A 28 51.03 -18.01 -13.71
CA ALA A 28 51.51 -16.62 -13.66
C ALA A 28 50.42 -15.65 -14.18
N LEU A 29 49.73 -16.00 -15.27
CA LEU A 29 48.61 -15.20 -15.81
C LEU A 29 47.44 -15.18 -14.85
N LEU A 30 47.12 -16.30 -14.21
CA LEU A 30 46.02 -16.37 -13.21
C LEU A 30 46.35 -15.49 -11.99
N ILE A 31 47.57 -15.56 -11.48
CA ILE A 31 48.03 -14.72 -10.36
C ILE A 31 47.97 -13.23 -10.76
N GLY A 32 48.44 -12.89 -11.96
CA GLY A 32 48.37 -11.54 -12.52
C GLY A 32 46.94 -11.04 -12.64
N PHE A 33 46.02 -11.90 -13.09
CA PHE A 33 44.60 -11.56 -13.18
C PHE A 33 43.99 -11.31 -11.79
N ILE A 34 44.26 -12.19 -10.82
CA ILE A 34 43.77 -12.02 -9.43
C ILE A 34 44.31 -10.71 -8.84
N PHE A 35 45.57 -10.40 -9.07
CA PHE A 35 46.18 -9.15 -8.63
C PHE A 35 45.52 -7.93 -9.28
N LEU A 36 45.26 -7.95 -10.58
CA LEU A 36 44.54 -6.86 -11.27
C LEU A 36 43.12 -6.66 -10.75
N VAL A 37 42.40 -7.76 -10.51
CA VAL A 37 41.06 -7.68 -9.89
C VAL A 37 41.15 -7.09 -8.48
N GLY A 38 42.14 -7.48 -7.70
CA GLY A 38 42.39 -6.92 -6.37
C GLY A 38 42.65 -5.42 -6.40
N VAL A 39 43.55 -4.97 -7.31
CA VAL A 39 43.86 -3.55 -7.50
C VAL A 39 42.62 -2.77 -7.94
N TYR A 40 41.85 -3.32 -8.89
CA TYR A 40 40.60 -2.69 -9.35
C TYR A 40 39.58 -2.52 -8.21
N ARG A 41 39.38 -3.57 -7.42
CA ARG A 41 38.46 -3.53 -6.24
C ARG A 41 38.95 -2.53 -5.18
N SER A 42 40.26 -2.51 -4.92
CA SER A 42 40.83 -1.55 -3.98
C SER A 42 40.69 -0.11 -4.48
N ALA A 43 40.89 0.14 -5.77
CA ALA A 43 40.69 1.46 -6.38
C ALA A 43 39.19 1.89 -6.28
N GLN A 44 38.27 0.99 -6.59
CA GLN A 44 36.82 1.27 -6.39
C GLN A 44 36.49 1.60 -4.93
N TRP A 45 37.04 0.83 -3.99
CA TRP A 45 36.86 1.10 -2.57
C TRP A 45 37.44 2.44 -2.14
N CYS A 46 38.64 2.79 -2.60
CA CYS A 46 39.25 4.09 -2.34
C CYS A 46 38.44 5.25 -2.93
N LEU A 47 37.89 5.09 -4.15
CA LEU A 47 37.01 6.08 -4.76
C LEU A 47 35.72 6.25 -3.97
N TYR A 48 35.13 5.15 -3.52
CA TYR A 48 33.95 5.16 -2.66
C TYR A 48 34.23 5.88 -1.34
N MET A 49 35.31 5.51 -0.65
CA MET A 49 35.74 6.15 0.60
C MET A 49 36.09 7.61 0.43
N GLY A 50 36.76 7.94 -0.69
CA GLY A 50 37.10 9.34 -1.04
C GLY A 50 35.84 10.18 -1.29
N LYS A 51 34.87 9.61 -2.01
CA LYS A 51 33.57 10.27 -2.22
C LYS A 51 32.84 10.50 -0.90
N ASN A 52 32.79 9.50 -0.03
CA ASN A 52 32.15 9.62 1.28
C ASN A 52 32.87 10.63 2.19
N ALA A 53 34.21 10.64 2.19
CA ALA A 53 34.99 11.63 2.91
C ALA A 53 34.75 13.05 2.38
N TYR A 54 34.68 13.21 1.05
CA TYR A 54 34.35 14.48 0.43
C TYR A 54 32.97 14.97 0.87
N HIS A 55 31.93 14.10 0.79
CA HIS A 55 30.58 14.44 1.27
C HIS A 55 30.58 14.78 2.76
N ALA A 56 31.26 13.97 3.59
CA ALA A 56 31.29 14.17 5.03
C ALA A 56 32.03 15.44 5.47
N TYR A 57 33.16 15.77 4.85
CA TYR A 57 34.03 16.87 5.31
C TYR A 57 33.86 18.16 4.51
N ILE A 58 33.57 18.07 3.21
CA ILE A 58 33.48 19.24 2.33
C ILE A 58 32.05 19.76 2.24
N LEU A 59 31.06 18.84 2.12
CA LEU A 59 29.64 19.21 2.03
C LEU A 59 28.92 19.24 3.39
N ASN A 60 29.65 18.98 4.48
CA ASN A 60 29.10 18.88 5.84
C ASN A 60 28.03 17.81 5.99
N ASP A 61 28.21 16.68 5.33
CA ASP A 61 27.24 15.62 5.13
C ASP A 61 27.68 14.30 5.77
N LEU A 62 28.04 14.39 7.04
CA LEU A 62 28.56 13.26 7.82
C LEU A 62 27.63 12.03 7.85
N TYR A 63 26.34 12.21 7.53
CA TYR A 63 25.31 11.18 7.71
C TYR A 63 24.62 10.70 6.44
N ASP A 64 24.96 11.25 5.28
CA ASP A 64 24.36 10.88 3.98
C ASP A 64 24.49 9.39 3.63
N CYS A 65 25.49 8.73 4.18
CA CYS A 65 25.74 7.30 3.88
C CYS A 65 24.94 6.34 4.77
N TYR A 66 24.34 6.84 5.85
CA TYR A 66 23.69 6.01 6.89
C TYR A 66 22.25 6.42 7.20
N SER A 67 21.80 7.55 6.66
CA SER A 67 20.44 8.03 6.92
C SER A 67 19.42 7.37 5.99
N ASP A 68 18.28 7.01 6.55
CA ASP A 68 17.09 6.73 5.76
C ASP A 68 16.74 7.99 4.98
N SER A 69 16.54 7.86 3.67
CA SER A 69 16.25 9.00 2.81
C SER A 69 15.18 8.65 1.80
N TYR A 70 14.34 9.61 1.47
CA TYR A 70 13.31 9.43 0.45
C TYR A 70 13.01 10.73 -0.30
N ASP A 71 12.56 10.57 -1.53
CA ASP A 71 12.22 11.69 -2.40
C ASP A 71 10.91 12.34 -1.93
N LEU A 72 10.91 13.65 -1.83
CA LEU A 72 9.71 14.46 -1.59
C LEU A 72 9.07 14.86 -2.92
N SER A 73 9.92 15.12 -3.91
CA SER A 73 9.56 15.46 -5.29
C SER A 73 10.70 15.09 -6.24
N ASP A 74 10.60 15.47 -7.50
CA ASP A 74 11.69 15.34 -8.47
C ASP A 74 12.87 16.24 -8.11
N GLU A 75 12.64 17.33 -7.39
CA GLU A 75 13.64 18.33 -7.03
C GLU A 75 14.29 18.05 -5.67
N LEU A 76 13.50 17.61 -4.69
CA LEU A 76 13.89 17.56 -3.28
C LEU A 76 13.93 16.16 -2.70
N ARG A 77 14.87 15.93 -1.79
CA ARG A 77 15.01 14.69 -1.02
C ARG A 77 15.17 14.99 0.47
N PHE A 78 14.45 14.24 1.28
CA PHE A 78 14.59 14.24 2.73
C PHE A 78 15.62 13.22 3.16
N TYR A 79 16.45 13.59 4.13
CA TYR A 79 17.45 12.76 4.77
C TYR A 79 17.13 12.68 6.27
N ASP A 80 16.76 11.49 6.71
CA ASP A 80 16.44 11.26 8.12
C ASP A 80 17.73 11.06 8.93
N ASN A 81 17.97 11.98 9.82
CA ASN A 81 19.09 11.97 10.75
C ASN A 81 18.63 12.36 12.18
N GLY A 82 17.44 11.90 12.55
CA GLY A 82 16.80 12.25 13.80
C GLY A 82 16.56 13.75 13.94
N PRO A 83 17.01 14.39 15.04
CA PRO A 83 16.76 15.82 15.25
C PRO A 83 17.52 16.75 14.28
N HIS A 84 18.49 16.23 13.55
CA HIS A 84 19.30 16.96 12.57
C HIS A 84 18.99 16.54 11.14
N SER A 85 17.78 16.05 10.90
CA SER A 85 17.31 15.72 9.57
C SER A 85 17.21 16.99 8.71
N TYR A 86 17.31 16.82 7.41
CA TYR A 86 17.32 17.95 6.50
C TYR A 86 16.72 17.60 5.14
N ILE A 87 16.38 18.62 4.39
CA ILE A 87 15.93 18.51 3.00
C ILE A 87 17.00 19.11 2.10
N ARG A 88 17.35 18.39 1.04
CA ARG A 88 18.35 18.81 0.07
C ARG A 88 17.74 18.91 -1.31
N ASP A 89 18.18 19.89 -2.07
CA ASP A 89 17.98 19.96 -3.51
C ASP A 89 18.84 18.89 -4.22
N LYS A 90 18.23 18.04 -5.02
CA LYS A 90 18.88 16.92 -5.70
C LYS A 90 19.85 17.36 -6.79
N LYS A 91 19.68 18.58 -7.33
CA LYS A 91 20.46 19.12 -8.43
C LYS A 91 21.64 19.96 -7.94
N THR A 92 21.40 20.86 -6.99
CA THR A 92 22.44 21.75 -6.45
C THR A 92 23.21 21.12 -5.30
N HIS A 93 22.63 20.10 -4.66
CA HIS A 93 23.11 19.47 -3.43
C HIS A 93 23.14 20.39 -2.22
N GLU A 94 22.48 21.54 -2.29
CA GLU A 94 22.35 22.46 -1.16
C GLU A 94 21.24 22.00 -0.22
N LYS A 95 21.45 22.20 1.08
CA LYS A 95 20.42 22.00 2.08
C LYS A 95 19.45 23.15 2.02
N VAL A 96 18.17 22.86 1.82
CA VAL A 96 17.11 23.86 1.70
C VAL A 96 16.44 24.10 3.05
N VAL A 97 16.29 23.03 3.85
CA VAL A 97 15.73 23.09 5.21
C VAL A 97 16.60 22.22 6.10
N GLU A 98 16.95 22.73 7.28
CA GLU A 98 17.80 22.01 8.25
C GLU A 98 17.13 21.93 9.64
N ASP A 99 17.66 21.00 10.43
CA ASP A 99 17.23 20.77 11.82
C ASP A 99 15.73 20.52 11.95
N ILE A 100 15.22 19.68 11.06
CA ILE A 100 13.84 19.18 11.13
C ILE A 100 13.88 17.76 11.69
N PHE A 101 12.81 17.37 12.36
CA PHE A 101 12.71 16.03 12.94
C PHE A 101 12.01 15.05 12.00
N TRP A 102 11.06 15.54 11.21
CA TRP A 102 10.21 14.71 10.38
C TRP A 102 9.52 15.54 9.29
N VAL A 103 9.15 14.89 8.17
CA VAL A 103 8.33 15.46 7.10
C VAL A 103 7.33 14.42 6.56
N ALA A 104 6.11 14.85 6.22
CA ALA A 104 5.00 13.98 5.79
C ALA A 104 5.08 13.55 4.31
N GLY A 105 6.22 13.63 3.65
CA GLY A 105 6.35 13.46 2.21
C GLY A 105 5.89 12.11 1.66
N ARG A 106 5.99 11.02 2.46
CA ARG A 106 5.51 9.69 2.07
C ARG A 106 4.01 9.49 2.28
N ALA A 107 3.38 10.33 3.09
CA ALA A 107 1.99 10.14 3.51
C ALA A 107 0.98 10.86 2.61
N THR A 108 1.42 11.71 1.69
CA THR A 108 0.54 12.55 0.89
C THR A 108 1.19 12.99 -0.43
N GLU A 109 0.37 13.25 -1.43
CA GLU A 109 0.76 13.89 -2.71
C GLU A 109 0.56 15.41 -2.70
N ASN A 110 0.19 16.01 -1.56
CA ASN A 110 -0.03 17.44 -1.44
C ASN A 110 1.23 18.27 -1.76
N THR A 111 1.04 19.44 -2.31
CA THR A 111 2.11 20.43 -2.55
C THR A 111 2.71 20.95 -1.24
N LEU A 112 1.90 21.12 -0.21
CA LEU A 112 2.35 21.50 1.12
C LEU A 112 2.50 20.25 1.99
N LEU A 113 3.71 20.04 2.50
CA LEU A 113 4.06 18.94 3.39
C LEU A 113 4.16 19.44 4.82
N CYS A 114 3.49 18.76 5.73
CA CYS A 114 3.69 18.99 7.16
C CYS A 114 5.10 18.54 7.57
N PHE A 115 5.79 19.35 8.35
CA PHE A 115 7.09 19.00 8.93
C PHE A 115 7.13 19.31 10.42
N ALA A 116 8.07 18.69 11.13
CA ALA A 116 8.29 18.89 12.54
C ALA A 116 9.64 19.54 12.81
N LYS A 117 9.65 20.58 13.64
CA LYS A 117 10.85 21.25 14.12
C LYS A 117 10.62 21.78 15.55
N ASP A 118 11.58 21.55 16.44
CA ASP A 118 11.59 22.07 17.83
C ASP A 118 10.29 21.79 18.62
N GLY A 119 9.65 20.65 18.33
CA GLY A 119 8.40 20.24 18.97
C GLY A 119 7.14 20.88 18.39
N TYR A 120 7.27 21.67 17.35
CA TYR A 120 6.17 22.29 16.62
C TYR A 120 6.00 21.70 15.22
N ARG A 121 4.87 21.98 14.58
CA ARG A 121 4.53 21.61 13.21
C ARG A 121 4.42 22.84 12.34
N GLY A 122 4.93 22.73 11.11
CA GLY A 122 4.79 23.75 10.07
C GLY A 122 4.53 23.08 8.72
N TYR A 123 4.49 23.88 7.67
CA TYR A 123 4.30 23.37 6.31
C TYR A 123 5.30 24.00 5.36
N LEU A 124 5.84 23.18 4.49
CA LEU A 124 6.77 23.58 3.44
C LEU A 124 6.27 23.10 2.06
N ASN A 125 6.70 23.81 1.04
CA ASN A 125 6.43 23.43 -0.34
C ASN A 125 7.34 22.26 -0.75
N ARG A 126 6.76 21.16 -1.22
CA ARG A 126 7.50 19.93 -1.56
C ARG A 126 8.46 20.08 -2.74
N HIS A 127 8.25 21.06 -3.61
CA HIS A 127 9.06 21.28 -4.81
C HIS A 127 10.18 22.31 -4.58
N THR A 128 9.91 23.35 -3.79
CA THR A 128 10.86 24.44 -3.55
C THR A 128 11.57 24.36 -2.20
N GLY A 129 11.01 23.62 -1.24
CA GLY A 129 11.48 23.61 0.15
C GLY A 129 11.18 24.87 0.92
N GLU A 130 10.49 25.84 0.32
CA GLU A 130 10.09 27.09 1.00
C GLU A 130 9.16 26.76 2.17
N VAL A 131 9.49 27.27 3.35
CA VAL A 131 8.62 27.19 4.53
C VAL A 131 7.49 28.20 4.38
N VAL A 132 6.28 27.69 4.13
CA VAL A 132 5.07 28.51 3.93
C VAL A 132 4.43 28.85 5.27
N ILE A 133 4.36 27.88 6.18
CA ILE A 133 3.84 28.05 7.53
C ILE A 133 4.94 27.62 8.50
N PRO A 134 5.48 28.54 9.31
CA PRO A 134 6.56 28.22 10.25
C PRO A 134 6.16 27.19 11.31
N ALA A 135 7.12 26.40 11.78
CA ALA A 135 6.93 25.44 12.86
C ALA A 135 7.22 26.11 14.21
N ASP A 136 6.36 27.04 14.63
CA ASP A 136 6.54 27.83 15.85
C ASP A 136 5.24 28.02 16.68
N HIS A 137 4.10 27.58 16.14
CA HIS A 137 2.80 27.82 16.75
C HIS A 137 2.01 26.54 17.05
N TYR A 138 2.01 25.54 16.12
CA TYR A 138 1.18 24.38 16.26
C TYR A 138 1.95 23.19 16.83
N ARG A 139 1.46 22.57 17.90
CA ARG A 139 2.02 21.35 18.50
C ARG A 139 1.70 20.11 17.70
N LYS A 140 0.50 20.06 17.10
CA LYS A 140 0.09 19.04 16.15
C LYS A 140 -0.48 19.69 14.91
N ALA A 141 -0.27 19.06 13.76
CA ALA A 141 -0.88 19.47 12.51
C ALA A 141 -0.95 18.26 11.57
N TRP A 142 -1.93 18.24 10.72
CA TRP A 142 -2.24 17.13 9.83
C TRP A 142 -2.04 17.53 8.38
N VAL A 143 -2.15 16.56 7.47
CA VAL A 143 -2.05 16.81 6.03
C VAL A 143 -3.24 17.65 5.55
N PHE A 144 -3.02 18.46 4.53
CA PHE A 144 -4.10 19.18 3.86
C PHE A 144 -5.06 18.19 3.19
N SER A 145 -6.34 18.41 3.37
CA SER A 145 -7.40 17.74 2.65
C SER A 145 -8.44 18.78 2.24
N GLU A 146 -8.82 18.79 0.99
CA GLU A 146 -9.77 19.77 0.41
C GLU A 146 -9.40 21.23 0.71
N GLY A 147 -8.09 21.53 0.78
CA GLY A 147 -7.58 22.89 1.01
C GLY A 147 -7.57 23.36 2.47
N LEU A 148 -7.92 22.48 3.41
CA LEU A 148 -7.87 22.74 4.84
C LEU A 148 -6.98 21.68 5.53
N ALA A 149 -6.27 22.09 6.57
CA ALA A 149 -5.53 21.21 7.45
C ALA A 149 -5.90 21.49 8.91
N ALA A 150 -6.13 20.43 9.66
CA ALA A 150 -6.29 20.57 11.10
C ALA A 150 -4.95 20.95 11.74
N ALA A 151 -5.01 21.77 12.77
CA ALA A 151 -3.87 22.17 13.58
C ALA A 151 -4.31 22.40 15.04
N MET A 152 -3.37 22.23 15.96
CA MET A 152 -3.61 22.36 17.40
C MET A 152 -2.43 23.08 18.03
N GLY A 153 -2.72 24.17 18.74
CA GLY A 153 -1.75 24.92 19.54
C GLY A 153 -1.51 24.34 20.93
N ASP A 154 -0.91 25.14 21.81
CA ASP A 154 -0.62 24.78 23.21
C ASP A 154 -1.90 24.66 24.07
N ASP A 155 -3.00 25.26 23.65
CA ASP A 155 -4.31 25.21 24.32
C ASP A 155 -5.09 23.91 24.07
N SER A 156 -4.55 23.05 23.21
CA SER A 156 -5.17 21.80 22.77
C SER A 156 -6.49 21.99 22.01
N MET A 157 -6.78 23.19 21.55
CA MET A 157 -7.96 23.46 20.72
C MET A 157 -7.66 23.14 19.26
N VAL A 158 -8.60 22.47 18.61
CA VAL A 158 -8.48 22.11 17.19
C VAL A 158 -9.00 23.27 16.34
N VAL A 159 -8.19 23.69 15.39
CA VAL A 159 -8.57 24.66 14.35
C VAL A 159 -8.28 24.08 12.97
N PHE A 160 -8.95 24.59 11.95
CA PHE A 160 -8.58 24.29 10.57
C PHE A 160 -8.02 25.54 9.91
N ILE A 161 -6.87 25.38 9.27
CA ILE A 161 -6.13 26.43 8.59
C ILE A 161 -6.15 26.21 7.08
N ASP A 162 -6.10 27.29 6.32
CA ASP A 162 -5.89 27.25 4.87
C ASP A 162 -4.40 27.12 4.52
N THR A 163 -4.10 27.04 3.23
CA THR A 163 -2.74 26.91 2.71
C THR A 163 -1.83 28.13 2.98
N ALA A 164 -2.37 29.25 3.43
CA ALA A 164 -1.62 30.40 3.89
C ALA A 164 -1.43 30.44 5.42
N GLY A 165 -1.92 29.43 6.15
CA GLY A 165 -1.85 29.34 7.60
C GLY A 165 -2.92 30.14 8.34
N LYS A 166 -3.92 30.71 7.61
CA LYS A 166 -4.99 31.49 8.23
C LYS A 166 -6.07 30.52 8.75
N VAL A 167 -6.47 30.68 10.01
CA VAL A 167 -7.58 29.95 10.61
C VAL A 167 -8.88 30.25 9.86
N GLN A 168 -9.48 29.20 9.31
CA GLN A 168 -10.76 29.22 8.61
C GLN A 168 -11.90 28.71 9.48
N VAL A 169 -11.60 27.69 10.30
CA VAL A 169 -12.57 27.07 11.22
C VAL A 169 -11.96 26.97 12.61
N ASP A 170 -12.65 27.52 13.59
CA ASP A 170 -12.37 27.30 15.00
C ASP A 170 -13.44 26.37 15.56
N THR A 171 -13.10 25.10 15.78
CA THR A 171 -14.07 24.06 16.14
C THR A 171 -14.64 24.22 17.55
N LYS A 172 -13.99 25.01 18.41
CA LYS A 172 -14.27 25.10 19.84
C LYS A 172 -14.16 23.75 20.57
N THR A 173 -13.54 22.78 19.95
CA THR A 173 -13.40 21.41 20.46
C THR A 173 -11.94 21.16 20.85
N LYS A 174 -11.73 20.49 21.98
CA LYS A 174 -10.41 20.04 22.39
C LYS A 174 -10.04 18.78 21.65
N PHE A 175 -8.75 18.63 21.34
CA PHE A 175 -8.19 17.42 20.78
C PHE A 175 -8.48 16.21 21.68
N SER A 176 -8.95 15.14 21.06
CA SER A 176 -9.09 13.81 21.68
C SER A 176 -8.12 12.83 21.00
N SER A 177 -7.45 11.98 21.77
CA SER A 177 -6.55 10.95 21.23
C SER A 177 -7.27 9.91 20.36
N LYS A 178 -8.58 9.79 20.48
CA LYS A 178 -9.41 8.94 19.62
C LYS A 178 -9.33 9.36 18.13
N GLU A 179 -9.07 10.63 17.88
CA GLU A 179 -9.06 11.23 16.53
C GLU A 179 -7.75 11.00 15.76
N GLU A 180 -6.68 10.50 16.43
CA GLU A 180 -5.36 10.31 15.77
C GLU A 180 -5.41 9.33 14.60
N GLY A 181 -6.37 8.39 14.57
CA GLY A 181 -6.45 7.35 13.56
C GLY A 181 -7.10 7.78 12.25
N HIS A 182 -8.16 8.59 12.28
CA HIS A 182 -8.97 8.89 11.09
C HIS A 182 -9.75 10.22 11.14
N GLY A 183 -9.57 11.00 12.20
CA GLY A 183 -10.14 12.32 12.32
C GLY A 183 -9.36 13.38 11.54
N PHE A 184 -9.90 14.62 11.54
CA PHE A 184 -9.23 15.83 11.05
C PHE A 184 -9.02 15.97 9.54
N LEU A 185 -9.55 15.05 8.72
CA LEU A 185 -9.47 15.14 7.27
C LEU A 185 -10.85 15.42 6.67
N PHE A 186 -10.93 16.44 5.81
CA PHE A 186 -12.14 16.72 5.06
C PHE A 186 -12.31 15.72 3.90
N HIS A 187 -13.53 15.18 3.77
CA HIS A 187 -13.95 14.32 2.68
C HIS A 187 -15.35 14.72 2.23
N GLY A 188 -15.50 15.13 0.97
CA GLY A 188 -16.79 15.56 0.43
C GLY A 188 -17.40 16.75 1.17
N GLY A 189 -16.57 17.66 1.69
CA GLY A 189 -16.98 18.84 2.42
C GLY A 189 -17.21 18.66 3.91
N TYR A 190 -17.01 17.45 4.45
CA TYR A 190 -17.22 17.15 5.88
C TYR A 190 -15.96 16.56 6.52
N CYS A 191 -15.85 16.71 7.83
CA CYS A 191 -14.75 16.18 8.62
C CYS A 191 -15.28 15.53 9.89
N ALA A 192 -14.79 14.32 10.19
CA ALA A 192 -15.11 13.61 11.43
C ALA A 192 -14.38 14.26 12.62
N LEU A 193 -15.11 14.49 13.68
CA LEU A 193 -14.60 15.12 14.90
C LEU A 193 -15.35 14.59 16.12
N THR A 194 -14.68 14.51 17.27
CA THR A 194 -15.36 14.16 18.53
C THR A 194 -15.97 15.39 19.19
N GLY A 195 -17.18 15.22 19.72
CA GLY A 195 -17.85 16.24 20.50
C GLY A 195 -17.48 16.21 21.99
N PRO A 196 -18.06 17.13 22.79
CA PRO A 196 -17.81 17.19 24.24
C PRO A 196 -18.21 15.94 25.03
N ASN A 197 -19.09 15.10 24.46
CA ASN A 197 -19.53 13.82 25.01
C ASN A 197 -18.66 12.63 24.60
N ASP A 198 -17.53 12.91 23.93
CA ASP A 198 -16.57 11.91 23.43
C ASP A 198 -17.16 10.97 22.37
N LEU A 199 -18.26 11.37 21.72
CA LEU A 199 -18.87 10.72 20.58
C LEU A 199 -18.50 11.45 19.29
N TRP A 200 -18.50 10.71 18.17
CA TRP A 200 -18.17 11.22 16.86
C TRP A 200 -19.35 11.85 16.15
N GLY A 201 -19.10 12.96 15.49
CA GLY A 201 -19.99 13.63 14.55
C GLY A 201 -19.26 14.10 13.31
N LEU A 202 -19.94 14.82 12.44
CA LEU A 202 -19.37 15.46 11.24
C LEU A 202 -19.58 16.95 11.29
N ILE A 203 -18.52 17.73 11.08
CA ILE A 203 -18.61 19.17 10.87
C ILE A 203 -18.54 19.48 9.38
N ASP A 204 -19.17 20.57 8.98
CA ASP A 204 -19.03 21.19 7.67
C ASP A 204 -17.78 22.10 7.59
N ARG A 205 -17.53 22.69 6.43
CA ARG A 205 -16.41 23.60 6.20
C ARG A 205 -16.51 24.94 6.95
N GLN A 206 -17.64 25.24 7.56
CA GLN A 206 -17.87 26.39 8.42
C GLN A 206 -17.71 26.05 9.91
N GLY A 207 -17.51 24.77 10.24
CA GLY A 207 -17.35 24.29 11.61
C GLY A 207 -18.67 24.00 12.32
N ASN A 208 -19.80 23.99 11.60
CA ASN A 208 -21.07 23.61 12.17
C ASN A 208 -21.24 22.10 12.10
N TRP A 209 -21.91 21.52 13.11
CA TRP A 209 -22.27 20.12 13.08
C TRP A 209 -23.28 19.85 11.97
N ALA A 210 -22.86 19.08 10.96
CA ALA A 210 -23.72 18.53 9.93
C ALA A 210 -24.35 17.20 10.38
N VAL A 211 -23.64 16.47 11.23
CA VAL A 211 -24.11 15.33 12.01
C VAL A 211 -23.67 15.57 13.45
N GLU A 212 -24.64 15.71 14.36
CA GLU A 212 -24.34 15.86 15.78
C GLU A 212 -23.56 14.68 16.34
N PRO A 213 -22.65 14.90 17.33
CA PRO A 213 -21.87 13.84 17.94
C PRO A 213 -22.74 12.79 18.63
N GLN A 214 -22.87 11.62 18.01
CA GLN A 214 -23.74 10.55 18.48
C GLN A 214 -23.18 9.14 18.28
N TYR A 215 -22.12 8.97 17.47
CA TYR A 215 -21.57 7.65 17.15
C TYR A 215 -20.33 7.34 17.99
N ASP A 216 -20.12 6.06 18.33
CA ASP A 216 -18.90 5.61 19.02
C ASP A 216 -17.67 5.69 18.13
N ASP A 217 -17.88 5.61 16.82
CA ASP A 217 -16.83 5.76 15.79
C ASP A 217 -17.44 6.23 14.47
N LEU A 218 -16.71 7.06 13.71
CA LEU A 218 -17.15 7.59 12.43
C LEU A 218 -15.96 7.92 11.56
N TYR A 219 -15.89 7.36 10.36
CA TYR A 219 -14.78 7.58 9.43
C TYR A 219 -15.22 7.46 7.97
N SER A 220 -14.46 8.11 7.09
CA SER A 220 -14.73 8.07 5.64
C SER A 220 -14.40 6.72 5.03
N VAL A 221 -15.23 6.27 4.08
CA VAL A 221 -15.03 5.05 3.31
C VAL A 221 -15.17 5.38 1.82
N GLY A 222 -14.11 5.10 1.06
CA GLY A 222 -14.08 5.47 -0.34
C GLY A 222 -14.15 6.99 -0.54
N LYS A 223 -14.79 7.42 -1.62
CA LYS A 223 -14.83 8.85 -1.97
C LYS A 223 -16.02 9.63 -1.40
N SER A 224 -17.08 8.93 -0.95
CA SER A 224 -18.37 9.59 -0.67
C SER A 224 -19.26 8.88 0.36
N PHE A 225 -18.67 8.04 1.21
CA PHE A 225 -19.44 7.35 2.24
C PHE A 225 -18.76 7.50 3.59
N TRP A 226 -19.57 7.36 4.65
CA TRP A 226 -19.13 7.41 6.04
C TRP A 226 -19.57 6.16 6.77
N MET A 227 -18.62 5.43 7.31
CA MET A 227 -18.89 4.33 8.23
C MET A 227 -19.25 4.90 9.58
N VAL A 228 -20.34 4.44 10.17
CA VAL A 228 -20.75 4.77 11.54
C VAL A 228 -20.80 3.53 12.40
N LYS A 229 -20.54 3.69 13.69
CA LYS A 229 -20.54 2.59 14.66
C LYS A 229 -21.29 3.01 15.91
N GLU A 230 -22.17 2.14 16.39
CA GLU A 230 -22.87 2.23 17.68
C GLU A 230 -22.66 0.89 18.43
N GLY A 231 -21.92 0.90 19.52
CA GLY A 231 -21.51 -0.31 20.22
C GLY A 231 -20.73 -1.26 19.31
N HIS A 232 -21.27 -2.42 19.06
CA HIS A 232 -20.68 -3.42 18.15
C HIS A 232 -21.27 -3.39 16.73
N ARG A 233 -22.22 -2.51 16.49
CA ARG A 233 -22.97 -2.43 15.24
C ARG A 233 -22.43 -1.35 14.35
N ARG A 234 -22.53 -1.59 13.06
CA ARG A 234 -22.07 -0.70 12.01
C ARG A 234 -23.20 -0.30 11.10
N GLY A 235 -23.12 0.91 10.60
CA GLY A 235 -23.99 1.49 9.60
C GLY A 235 -23.19 2.32 8.60
N MET A 236 -23.87 2.97 7.69
CA MET A 236 -23.25 3.79 6.65
C MET A 236 -24.12 4.98 6.28
N LEU A 237 -23.48 6.14 6.13
CA LEU A 237 -24.08 7.34 5.54
C LEU A 237 -23.54 7.53 4.13
N ASP A 238 -24.36 8.07 3.24
CA ASP A 238 -23.91 8.53 1.92
C ASP A 238 -23.26 9.93 1.99
N GLY A 239 -22.73 10.40 0.84
CA GLY A 239 -22.11 11.73 0.73
C GLY A 239 -23.04 12.91 0.98
N SER A 240 -24.36 12.68 1.03
CA SER A 240 -25.37 13.65 1.43
C SER A 240 -25.78 13.50 2.90
N LEU A 241 -25.03 12.69 3.66
CA LEU A 241 -25.24 12.37 5.08
C LEU A 241 -26.56 11.66 5.38
N ARG A 242 -27.19 11.03 4.38
CA ARG A 242 -28.37 10.20 4.59
C ARG A 242 -27.93 8.81 5.03
N VAL A 243 -28.65 8.23 5.99
CA VAL A 243 -28.43 6.85 6.41
C VAL A 243 -28.83 5.92 5.26
N VAL A 244 -27.86 5.19 4.71
CA VAL A 244 -28.07 4.17 3.67
C VAL A 244 -27.97 2.75 4.23
N ALA A 245 -27.34 2.59 5.38
CA ALA A 245 -27.40 1.39 6.20
C ALA A 245 -27.46 1.81 7.67
N GLU A 246 -28.54 1.43 8.36
CA GLU A 246 -28.70 1.70 9.81
C GLU A 246 -27.59 0.99 10.60
N PRO A 247 -27.14 1.52 11.77
CA PRO A 247 -26.10 0.91 12.60
C PRO A 247 -26.65 -0.31 13.38
N VAL A 248 -27.18 -1.29 12.65
CA VAL A 248 -27.77 -2.52 13.19
C VAL A 248 -27.04 -3.78 12.73
N TYR A 249 -26.04 -3.63 11.85
CA TYR A 249 -25.34 -4.75 11.25
C TYR A 249 -24.04 -5.09 12.00
N LYS A 250 -23.64 -6.36 11.98
CA LYS A 250 -22.33 -6.81 12.51
C LYS A 250 -21.18 -6.28 11.64
N GLU A 251 -21.42 -6.20 10.33
CA GLU A 251 -20.44 -5.75 9.35
C GLU A 251 -21.14 -4.99 8.23
N VAL A 252 -20.49 -3.96 7.73
CA VAL A 252 -20.91 -3.19 6.55
C VAL A 252 -19.67 -3.01 5.68
N ILE A 253 -19.76 -3.39 4.42
CA ILE A 253 -18.65 -3.32 3.45
C ILE A 253 -19.13 -2.60 2.20
N LEU A 254 -18.39 -1.55 1.80
CA LEU A 254 -18.62 -0.88 0.53
C LEU A 254 -18.02 -1.74 -0.59
N ARG A 255 -18.87 -2.20 -1.52
CA ARG A 255 -18.50 -2.95 -2.72
C ARG A 255 -18.69 -2.08 -3.96
N ASN A 256 -18.18 -2.54 -5.10
CA ASN A 256 -18.40 -1.85 -6.38
C ASN A 256 -19.89 -1.88 -6.80
N GLU A 257 -20.62 -2.90 -6.36
CA GLU A 257 -22.00 -3.17 -6.73
C GLU A 257 -23.04 -2.58 -5.76
N GLY A 258 -22.59 -2.16 -4.57
CA GLY A 258 -23.47 -1.68 -3.52
C GLY A 258 -22.85 -1.80 -2.13
N ILE A 259 -23.70 -1.86 -1.13
CA ILE A 259 -23.33 -1.97 0.28
C ILE A 259 -23.68 -3.36 0.77
N GLU A 260 -22.68 -4.19 1.01
CA GLU A 260 -22.87 -5.52 1.61
C GLU A 260 -22.97 -5.39 3.12
N VAL A 261 -24.00 -5.98 3.71
CA VAL A 261 -24.24 -5.95 5.14
C VAL A 261 -24.36 -7.37 5.71
N LEU A 262 -23.76 -7.62 6.88
CA LEU A 262 -23.87 -8.85 7.63
C LEU A 262 -24.79 -8.65 8.84
N LYS A 263 -25.86 -9.43 8.90
CA LYS A 263 -26.84 -9.40 10.00
C LYS A 263 -26.38 -10.24 11.20
N GLU A 264 -27.12 -10.15 12.31
CA GLU A 264 -26.84 -10.91 13.53
C GLU A 264 -26.98 -12.43 13.35
N ASP A 265 -27.87 -12.85 12.46
CA ASP A 265 -28.09 -14.25 12.11
C ASP A 265 -27.08 -14.80 11.10
N TYR A 266 -26.02 -14.03 10.82
CA TYR A 266 -24.97 -14.32 9.82
C TYR A 266 -25.48 -14.39 8.39
N THR A 267 -26.68 -13.90 8.11
CA THR A 267 -27.12 -13.71 6.72
C THR A 267 -26.56 -12.43 6.16
N ARG A 268 -26.15 -12.46 4.89
CA ARG A 268 -25.69 -11.29 4.17
C ARG A 268 -26.77 -10.73 3.26
N GLN A 269 -26.75 -9.44 3.07
CA GLN A 269 -27.61 -8.73 2.16
C GLN A 269 -26.80 -7.74 1.36
N LEU A 270 -27.17 -7.51 0.12
CA LEU A 270 -26.63 -6.42 -0.69
C LEU A 270 -27.68 -5.31 -0.79
N LEU A 271 -27.31 -4.13 -0.37
CA LEU A 271 -28.07 -2.91 -0.52
C LEU A 271 -27.52 -2.10 -1.69
N SER A 272 -28.38 -1.39 -2.39
CA SER A 272 -27.93 -0.35 -3.33
C SER A 272 -27.26 0.81 -2.58
N PHE A 273 -26.58 1.69 -3.30
CA PHE A 273 -25.93 2.87 -2.70
C PHE A 273 -26.92 3.87 -2.07
N ASP A 274 -28.20 3.76 -2.35
CA ASP A 274 -29.28 4.51 -1.70
C ASP A 274 -30.01 3.73 -0.59
N GLY A 275 -29.48 2.57 -0.18
CA GLY A 275 -29.94 1.77 0.97
C GLY A 275 -31.08 0.81 0.68
N ARG A 276 -31.52 0.64 -0.59
CA ARG A 276 -32.58 -0.32 -0.92
C ARG A 276 -32.03 -1.73 -1.02
N LEU A 277 -32.73 -2.70 -0.48
CA LEU A 277 -32.37 -4.12 -0.61
C LEU A 277 -32.35 -4.53 -2.08
N LEU A 278 -31.18 -4.95 -2.56
CA LEU A 278 -31.02 -5.57 -3.89
C LEU A 278 -31.21 -7.08 -3.80
N HIS A 279 -30.48 -7.72 -2.88
CA HIS A 279 -30.52 -9.17 -2.71
C HIS A 279 -30.37 -9.57 -1.24
N ALA A 280 -31.16 -10.57 -0.83
CA ALA A 280 -30.97 -11.31 0.41
C ALA A 280 -30.51 -12.73 0.07
N PHE A 281 -29.32 -13.12 0.51
CA PHE A 281 -28.81 -14.48 0.34
C PHE A 281 -28.12 -14.95 1.62
N THR A 282 -28.11 -16.26 1.80
CA THR A 282 -27.46 -16.92 2.93
C THR A 282 -26.09 -17.42 2.51
N TYR A 283 -25.04 -16.66 2.79
CA TYR A 283 -23.68 -17.10 2.69
C TYR A 283 -22.82 -16.46 3.79
N THR A 284 -21.73 -17.09 4.15
CA THR A 284 -20.83 -16.62 5.20
C THR A 284 -19.68 -15.79 4.69
N ASN A 285 -19.29 -15.99 3.43
CA ASN A 285 -18.15 -15.30 2.84
C ASN A 285 -18.29 -15.16 1.31
N VAL A 286 -17.65 -14.13 0.77
CA VAL A 286 -17.49 -13.88 -0.67
C VAL A 286 -16.02 -13.67 -0.98
N LYS A 287 -15.52 -14.36 -1.98
CA LYS A 287 -14.14 -14.28 -2.45
C LYS A 287 -14.09 -13.76 -3.88
N ALA A 288 -13.26 -12.76 -4.12
CA ALA A 288 -12.93 -12.34 -5.47
C ALA A 288 -12.23 -13.49 -6.22
N LEU A 289 -12.59 -13.69 -7.47
CA LEU A 289 -11.90 -14.61 -8.36
C LEU A 289 -10.95 -13.83 -9.25
N SER A 290 -9.80 -14.41 -9.56
CA SER A 290 -8.83 -13.84 -10.49
C SER A 290 -8.37 -14.90 -11.49
N TYR A 291 -7.94 -14.47 -12.65
CA TYR A 291 -7.40 -15.32 -13.69
C TYR A 291 -6.07 -14.77 -14.20
N LYS A 292 -5.25 -15.66 -14.74
CA LYS A 292 -3.94 -15.29 -15.30
C LYS A 292 -4.12 -14.71 -16.69
N THR A 293 -3.48 -13.57 -16.95
CA THR A 293 -3.39 -12.94 -18.28
C THR A 293 -1.93 -12.71 -18.65
N GLY A 294 -1.62 -12.89 -19.92
CA GLY A 294 -0.29 -12.61 -20.48
C GLY A 294 0.81 -13.54 -19.98
N CYS A 295 1.62 -14.00 -20.88
CA CYS A 295 2.92 -14.59 -20.61
C CYS A 295 3.82 -14.10 -21.73
N GLU A 296 4.52 -12.97 -21.50
CA GLU A 296 5.37 -12.40 -22.54
C GLU A 296 6.61 -13.27 -22.80
N ASN A 297 7.10 -14.05 -21.82
CA ASN A 297 8.37 -14.76 -21.92
C ASN A 297 8.32 -16.27 -21.66
N GLY A 298 7.15 -16.89 -21.45
CA GLY A 298 7.00 -18.33 -21.24
C GLY A 298 7.44 -18.84 -19.87
N PHE A 299 7.77 -17.98 -18.92
CA PHE A 299 8.08 -18.34 -17.54
C PHE A 299 6.87 -18.07 -16.63
N GLU A 300 6.59 -18.96 -15.68
CA GLU A 300 5.45 -18.83 -14.75
C GLU A 300 5.47 -17.57 -13.90
N GLU A 301 6.60 -16.92 -13.77
CA GLU A 301 6.79 -15.70 -12.96
C GLU A 301 6.25 -14.42 -13.62
N ASP A 302 5.98 -14.45 -14.93
CA ASP A 302 5.58 -13.27 -15.72
C ASP A 302 4.06 -13.15 -15.96
N TYR A 303 3.24 -13.92 -15.22
CA TYR A 303 1.79 -13.79 -15.31
C TYR A 303 1.28 -12.55 -14.56
N THR A 304 0.46 -11.76 -15.24
CA THR A 304 -0.42 -10.78 -14.59
C THR A 304 -1.72 -11.45 -14.16
N TRP A 305 -2.26 -10.99 -13.02
CA TRP A 305 -3.53 -11.45 -12.52
C TRP A 305 -4.58 -10.35 -12.70
N GLU A 306 -5.69 -10.69 -13.34
CA GLU A 306 -6.85 -9.81 -13.47
C GLU A 306 -8.00 -10.33 -12.61
N LEU A 307 -8.81 -9.40 -12.08
CA LEU A 307 -10.00 -9.73 -11.33
C LEU A 307 -11.13 -10.14 -12.30
N ALA A 308 -11.72 -11.29 -12.03
CA ALA A 308 -12.91 -11.73 -12.75
C ALA A 308 -14.14 -10.91 -12.29
N PRO A 309 -15.11 -10.67 -13.20
CA PRO A 309 -16.34 -9.95 -12.87
C PRO A 309 -17.17 -10.69 -11.80
N CYS A 310 -17.31 -12.01 -11.93
CA CYS A 310 -18.04 -12.84 -10.96
C CYS A 310 -17.15 -13.20 -9.77
N LYS A 311 -17.78 -13.51 -8.65
CA LYS A 311 -17.16 -13.87 -7.37
C LYS A 311 -17.61 -15.26 -6.94
N ALA A 312 -16.87 -15.89 -6.05
CA ALA A 312 -17.30 -17.09 -5.36
C ALA A 312 -17.99 -16.73 -4.03
N TYR A 313 -19.11 -17.37 -3.71
CA TYR A 313 -19.73 -17.27 -2.38
C TYR A 313 -19.75 -18.62 -1.67
N TYR A 314 -19.59 -18.60 -0.35
CA TYR A 314 -19.46 -19.76 0.51
C TYR A 314 -20.64 -19.86 1.48
N THR A 315 -21.12 -21.07 1.71
CA THR A 315 -22.21 -21.32 2.67
C THR A 315 -21.74 -21.43 4.12
N THR A 316 -20.44 -21.77 4.29
CA THR A 316 -19.77 -21.88 5.60
C THR A 316 -18.41 -21.16 5.52
N TYR A 317 -17.65 -21.16 6.62
CA TYR A 317 -16.27 -20.65 6.57
C TYR A 317 -15.43 -21.49 5.63
N GLU A 318 -14.50 -20.85 4.91
CA GLU A 318 -13.67 -21.46 3.87
C GLU A 318 -12.81 -22.64 4.36
N GLU A 319 -12.48 -22.67 5.65
CA GLU A 319 -11.68 -23.73 6.30
C GLU A 319 -12.48 -24.98 6.67
N ASP A 320 -13.81 -24.95 6.49
CA ASP A 320 -14.66 -26.12 6.77
C ASP A 320 -14.71 -27.04 5.55
N ASP A 321 -14.31 -28.29 5.72
CA ASP A 321 -14.39 -29.33 4.67
C ASP A 321 -15.82 -29.54 4.13
N SER A 322 -16.84 -29.12 4.87
CA SER A 322 -18.23 -29.13 4.41
C SER A 322 -18.60 -27.92 3.55
N ALA A 323 -17.72 -26.91 3.44
CA ALA A 323 -17.97 -25.70 2.68
C ALA A 323 -18.37 -26.03 1.23
N ARG A 324 -19.39 -25.37 0.76
CA ARG A 324 -19.83 -25.41 -0.64
C ARG A 324 -19.82 -24.02 -1.20
N VAL A 325 -19.45 -23.94 -2.45
CA VAL A 325 -19.21 -22.70 -3.18
C VAL A 325 -20.17 -22.58 -4.33
N GLY A 326 -20.71 -21.38 -4.53
CA GLY A 326 -21.48 -21.01 -5.70
C GLY A 326 -20.87 -19.81 -6.40
N LEU A 327 -21.26 -19.57 -7.65
CA LEU A 327 -20.87 -18.40 -8.43
C LEU A 327 -21.86 -17.24 -8.16
N LEU A 328 -21.33 -16.05 -7.95
CA LEU A 328 -22.06 -14.81 -7.69
C LEU A 328 -21.79 -13.84 -8.83
N SER A 329 -22.83 -13.19 -9.34
CA SER A 329 -22.69 -12.15 -10.37
C SER A 329 -21.95 -10.92 -9.81
N PRO A 330 -21.48 -10.00 -10.68
CA PRO A 330 -20.97 -8.69 -10.24
C PRO A 330 -21.95 -7.94 -9.33
N ASP A 331 -23.27 -8.05 -9.63
CA ASP A 331 -24.35 -7.39 -8.90
C ASP A 331 -24.74 -8.12 -7.60
N GLY A 332 -24.03 -9.19 -7.22
CA GLY A 332 -24.28 -9.94 -5.99
C GLY A 332 -25.45 -10.93 -6.09
N ILE A 333 -25.88 -11.31 -7.31
CA ILE A 333 -26.92 -12.31 -7.53
C ILE A 333 -26.29 -13.69 -7.60
N PRO A 334 -26.74 -14.70 -6.80
CA PRO A 334 -26.32 -16.06 -6.98
C PRO A 334 -26.68 -16.61 -8.38
N LEU A 335 -25.65 -17.00 -9.13
CA LEU A 335 -25.77 -17.55 -10.49
C LEU A 335 -25.88 -19.06 -10.48
N THR A 336 -25.23 -19.71 -9.49
CA THR A 336 -25.32 -21.16 -9.30
C THR A 336 -25.68 -21.47 -7.86
N PRO A 337 -26.31 -22.62 -7.58
CA PRO A 337 -26.39 -23.14 -6.21
C PRO A 337 -24.98 -23.43 -5.67
N PRO A 338 -24.78 -23.42 -4.33
CA PRO A 338 -23.48 -23.71 -3.69
C PRO A 338 -23.20 -25.20 -3.66
N VAL A 339 -22.86 -25.78 -4.80
CA VAL A 339 -22.65 -27.23 -4.98
C VAL A 339 -21.18 -27.60 -5.20
N TYR A 340 -20.34 -26.61 -5.51
CA TYR A 340 -18.93 -26.83 -5.81
C TYR A 340 -18.09 -26.82 -4.55
N ARG A 341 -16.96 -27.49 -4.57
CA ARG A 341 -15.91 -27.39 -3.56
C ARG A 341 -15.06 -26.15 -3.78
N GLU A 342 -14.80 -25.83 -5.03
CA GLU A 342 -14.00 -24.70 -5.45
C GLU A 342 -14.54 -24.15 -6.79
N ILE A 343 -14.40 -22.84 -6.98
CA ILE A 343 -14.59 -22.19 -8.28
C ILE A 343 -13.36 -21.36 -8.57
N THR A 344 -12.79 -21.52 -9.78
CA THR A 344 -11.69 -20.71 -10.27
C THR A 344 -12.12 -19.97 -11.54
N ALA A 345 -11.57 -18.78 -11.79
CA ALA A 345 -11.77 -18.07 -13.04
C ALA A 345 -10.71 -18.51 -14.06
N ILE A 346 -11.13 -18.77 -15.29
CA ILE A 346 -10.25 -19.05 -16.43
C ILE A 346 -10.01 -17.77 -17.22
N ASN A 347 -11.05 -16.96 -17.36
CA ASN A 347 -11.03 -15.61 -17.95
C ASN A 347 -12.26 -14.83 -17.46
N GLU A 348 -12.49 -13.62 -17.98
CA GLU A 348 -13.61 -12.75 -17.60
C GLU A 348 -15.01 -13.35 -17.87
N HIS A 349 -15.11 -14.39 -18.74
CA HIS A 349 -16.39 -14.98 -19.17
C HIS A 349 -16.53 -16.46 -18.82
N CYS A 350 -15.47 -17.12 -18.35
CA CYS A 350 -15.43 -18.56 -18.12
C CYS A 350 -14.86 -18.89 -16.76
N TYR A 351 -15.56 -19.76 -16.06
CA TYR A 351 -15.20 -20.23 -14.70
C TYR A 351 -15.18 -21.76 -14.69
N ARG A 352 -14.39 -22.34 -13.80
CA ARG A 352 -14.36 -23.79 -13.58
C ARG A 352 -14.83 -24.08 -12.15
N GLY A 353 -15.90 -24.86 -12.03
CA GLY A 353 -16.42 -25.37 -10.77
C GLY A 353 -15.97 -26.82 -10.54
N TYR A 354 -15.31 -27.08 -9.43
CA TYR A 354 -14.86 -28.43 -9.01
C TYR A 354 -15.84 -29.00 -7.99
N PHE A 355 -16.23 -30.27 -8.15
CA PHE A 355 -17.09 -30.96 -7.19
C PHE A 355 -16.31 -31.57 -6.03
N ASP A 356 -15.01 -31.86 -6.22
CA ASP A 356 -14.05 -32.30 -5.22
C ASP A 356 -12.78 -31.44 -5.24
N TYR A 357 -11.94 -31.54 -4.20
CA TYR A 357 -10.65 -30.83 -4.21
C TYR A 357 -9.79 -31.33 -5.38
N ALA A 358 -9.31 -30.41 -6.17
CA ALA A 358 -8.42 -30.68 -7.30
C ALA A 358 -6.98 -31.00 -6.81
N TYR A 359 -6.82 -32.07 -6.02
CA TYR A 359 -5.52 -32.69 -5.84
C TYR A 359 -5.23 -33.44 -7.14
N ASP A 360 -4.22 -33.01 -7.88
CA ASP A 360 -3.69 -33.62 -9.11
C ASP A 360 -4.45 -33.38 -10.44
N ASN A 361 -5.19 -32.27 -10.61
CA ASN A 361 -5.90 -31.89 -11.85
C ASN A 361 -6.96 -32.88 -12.38
N GLU A 362 -7.35 -33.90 -11.63
CA GLU A 362 -8.30 -34.94 -12.05
C GLU A 362 -9.66 -34.86 -11.35
N GLY A 363 -9.93 -33.79 -10.58
CA GLY A 363 -11.24 -33.64 -9.93
C GLY A 363 -12.36 -33.41 -10.93
N LEU A 364 -13.51 -34.05 -10.72
CA LEU A 364 -14.72 -33.85 -11.52
C LEU A 364 -15.06 -32.35 -11.54
N SER A 365 -15.05 -31.74 -12.72
CA SER A 365 -15.26 -30.30 -12.87
C SER A 365 -16.18 -29.98 -14.05
N VAL A 366 -16.76 -28.79 -14.03
CA VAL A 366 -17.57 -28.24 -15.13
C VAL A 366 -17.08 -26.83 -15.47
N LEU A 367 -17.23 -26.45 -16.73
CA LEU A 367 -17.07 -25.06 -17.13
C LEU A 367 -18.41 -24.32 -17.04
N LEU A 368 -18.36 -23.11 -16.50
CA LEU A 368 -19.49 -22.21 -16.31
C LEU A 368 -19.25 -20.93 -17.10
N ASP A 369 -20.30 -20.40 -17.70
CA ASP A 369 -20.27 -19.06 -18.25
C ASP A 369 -20.47 -17.98 -17.15
N ASN A 370 -20.41 -16.72 -17.53
CA ASN A 370 -20.65 -15.57 -16.63
C ASN A 370 -22.12 -15.43 -16.18
N LYS A 371 -23.02 -16.33 -16.61
CA LYS A 371 -24.40 -16.45 -16.14
C LYS A 371 -24.60 -17.70 -15.26
N GLY A 372 -23.53 -18.44 -14.96
CA GLY A 372 -23.57 -19.66 -14.17
C GLY A 372 -24.12 -20.87 -14.93
N GLN A 373 -24.25 -20.81 -16.27
CA GLN A 373 -24.70 -21.92 -17.08
C GLN A 373 -23.52 -22.85 -17.40
N VAL A 374 -23.76 -24.15 -17.30
CA VAL A 374 -22.76 -25.18 -17.63
C VAL A 374 -22.52 -25.17 -19.14
N ILE A 375 -21.27 -24.91 -19.56
CA ILE A 375 -20.87 -24.84 -20.98
C ILE A 375 -20.39 -26.21 -21.46
N THR A 376 -19.76 -27.00 -20.58
CA THR A 376 -19.31 -28.36 -20.88
C THR A 376 -19.87 -29.33 -19.86
N PRO A 377 -20.26 -30.56 -20.28
CA PRO A 377 -20.63 -31.59 -19.32
C PRO A 377 -19.45 -31.92 -18.39
N PRO A 378 -19.69 -32.55 -17.22
CA PRO A 378 -18.64 -32.95 -16.31
C PRO A 378 -17.69 -33.92 -16.99
N GLU A 379 -16.41 -33.68 -16.93
CA GLU A 379 -15.33 -34.59 -17.31
C GLU A 379 -14.93 -35.46 -16.13
#